data_57acc36c551a2c333b5f14df9db5218f
#
_entry.id   57acc36c551a2c333b5f14df9db5218f
#
_cell.length_a   1.000
_cell.length_b   1.000
_cell.length_c   1.000
_cell.angle_alpha   90.00
_cell.angle_beta   90.00
_cell.angle_gamma   90.00
#
_symmetry.space_group_name_H-M   'P 1'
#
loop_
_entity.id
_entity.type
_entity.pdbx_description
1 polymer ?
#
loop_
_entity_poly.entity_id
_entity_poly.type
_entity_poly.pdbx_seq_one_letter_code
_entity_poly.pdbx_strand_id
1 'polypeptide(L)'
;MELDSKPPSAAGEVARPDQSTYIVEPTANHSHTIILLHGLSSNGQKFGQELLETGKTSAGETLPDLLPGARFIFPTAKRRRSSAFGRKKLTQWFDIARLPDPSYRKETQLQGLAESAVEIRKLLRQEIEVAGVPPTNIILGGLSQGCAMSLSVLLALNTHLADTSEHGSNDGMDDDNPFAASDEDGQPEDPALRALNFQRDLLCIDTPQDTTTEQQQTASSTPIFLGHGDADEKKPYALGEDAARTMRAAGYNVEWKLYPGLGHWYKIPDEIDDIVEFIRNRAGWEMTTL
;
A
#
# COMPACT_ATOMS: atom_id res chain seq x y z
N MET A 1 27.43 59.60 -9.28
CA MET A 1 27.20 58.67 -8.15
C MET A 1 25.80 58.13 -8.27
N GLU A 2 25.60 57.17 -9.14
CA GLU A 2 24.31 56.52 -9.38
C GLU A 2 24.27 55.24 -8.52
N LEU A 3 23.25 55.16 -7.67
CA LEU A 3 22.98 54.02 -6.81
C LEU A 3 22.10 53.05 -7.60
N ASP A 4 22.69 51.96 -8.03
CA ASP A 4 22.01 50.84 -8.66
C ASP A 4 21.20 50.06 -7.61
N SER A 5 19.89 50.27 -7.63
CA SER A 5 18.95 49.52 -6.79
C SER A 5 18.45 48.30 -7.53
N LYS A 6 19.02 47.15 -7.18
CA LYS A 6 18.56 45.82 -7.62
C LYS A 6 17.21 45.50 -6.96
N PRO A 7 16.16 45.11 -7.70
CA PRO A 7 14.87 44.74 -7.11
C PRO A 7 14.97 43.39 -6.41
N PRO A 8 14.19 43.14 -5.34
CA PRO A 8 14.19 41.87 -4.65
C PRO A 8 13.51 40.78 -5.48
N SER A 9 14.26 39.73 -5.72
CA SER A 9 13.73 38.48 -6.31
C SER A 9 12.91 37.73 -5.24
N ALA A 10 11.59 37.92 -5.28
CA ALA A 10 10.64 37.07 -4.58
C ALA A 10 9.87 36.23 -5.61
N ALA A 11 10.54 35.27 -6.22
CA ALA A 11 9.84 34.15 -6.85
C ALA A 11 9.73 33.06 -5.79
N GLY A 12 8.54 32.92 -5.19
CA GLY A 12 8.20 31.77 -4.40
C GLY A 12 8.46 30.52 -5.23
N GLU A 13 9.33 29.65 -4.73
CA GLU A 13 9.60 28.35 -5.31
C GLU A 13 8.30 27.54 -5.20
N VAL A 14 7.52 27.51 -6.26
CA VAL A 14 6.39 26.58 -6.41
C VAL A 14 7.02 25.20 -6.33
N ALA A 15 6.77 24.48 -5.23
CA ALA A 15 7.21 23.11 -5.05
C ALA A 15 6.81 22.35 -6.32
N ARG A 16 7.81 21.86 -7.06
CA ARG A 16 7.57 21.04 -8.26
C ARG A 16 6.77 19.84 -7.80
N PRO A 17 5.63 19.50 -8.46
CA PRO A 17 4.92 18.26 -8.16
C PRO A 17 5.92 17.11 -8.19
N ASP A 18 5.85 16.26 -7.22
CA ASP A 18 6.76 15.11 -7.09
C ASP A 18 6.72 14.33 -8.41
N GLN A 19 7.80 14.41 -9.18
CA GLN A 19 7.90 13.82 -10.54
C GLN A 19 7.89 12.28 -10.49
N SER A 20 7.73 11.71 -9.32
CA SER A 20 7.77 10.26 -9.07
C SER A 20 6.41 9.57 -9.12
N THR A 21 5.29 10.31 -9.12
CA THR A 21 3.94 9.74 -9.13
C THR A 21 3.30 9.87 -10.51
N TYR A 22 2.86 8.75 -11.10
CA TYR A 22 2.08 8.74 -12.32
C TYR A 22 0.59 8.70 -11.95
N ILE A 23 -0.18 9.65 -12.50
CA ILE A 23 -1.61 9.79 -12.20
C ILE A 23 -2.38 9.74 -13.51
N VAL A 24 -3.47 8.97 -13.53
CA VAL A 24 -4.47 9.01 -14.59
C VAL A 24 -5.75 9.56 -13.98
N GLU A 25 -6.14 10.73 -14.46
CA GLU A 25 -7.33 11.42 -13.99
C GLU A 25 -8.61 10.73 -14.49
N PRO A 26 -9.69 10.76 -13.70
CA PRO A 26 -10.96 10.19 -14.10
C PRO A 26 -11.53 10.90 -15.35
N THR A 27 -12.23 10.16 -16.18
CA THR A 27 -12.93 10.71 -17.37
C THR A 27 -14.34 11.21 -17.06
N ALA A 28 -14.86 10.88 -15.86
CA ALA A 28 -16.11 11.36 -15.28
C ALA A 28 -15.85 12.10 -13.96
N ASN A 29 -16.90 12.44 -13.21
CA ASN A 29 -16.75 13.03 -11.89
C ASN A 29 -15.91 12.12 -10.97
N HIS A 30 -14.89 12.68 -10.33
CA HIS A 30 -14.02 11.94 -9.42
C HIS A 30 -14.82 11.45 -8.21
N SER A 31 -14.97 10.15 -8.09
CA SER A 31 -15.76 9.49 -7.03
C SER A 31 -15.00 8.37 -6.33
N HIS A 32 -13.96 7.83 -6.97
CA HIS A 32 -13.18 6.70 -6.50
C HIS A 32 -11.68 6.93 -6.75
N THR A 33 -10.83 6.31 -5.94
CA THR A 33 -9.37 6.34 -6.14
C THR A 33 -8.78 4.94 -6.01
N ILE A 34 -7.91 4.59 -6.94
CA ILE A 34 -7.14 3.34 -6.93
C ILE A 34 -5.66 3.67 -6.87
N ILE A 35 -4.99 3.33 -5.77
CA ILE A 35 -3.57 3.53 -5.55
C ILE A 35 -2.85 2.19 -5.69
N LEU A 36 -1.95 2.06 -6.68
CA LEU A 36 -1.27 0.81 -6.98
C LEU A 36 0.26 0.96 -6.93
N LEU A 37 0.88 0.14 -6.10
CA LEU A 37 2.31 0.16 -5.81
C LEU A 37 3.06 -0.82 -6.72
N HIS A 38 4.12 -0.33 -7.38
CA HIS A 38 4.94 -1.14 -8.28
C HIS A 38 5.83 -2.16 -7.55
N GLY A 39 6.27 -3.18 -8.26
CA GLY A 39 7.26 -4.15 -7.78
C GLY A 39 8.69 -3.59 -7.70
N LEU A 40 9.60 -4.36 -7.09
CA LEU A 40 11.03 -4.03 -6.96
C LEU A 40 11.65 -3.66 -8.30
N SER A 41 12.43 -2.59 -8.34
CA SER A 41 13.15 -2.04 -9.51
C SER A 41 12.26 -1.47 -10.62
N SER A 42 10.95 -1.40 -10.46
CA SER A 42 10.04 -0.72 -11.37
C SER A 42 9.84 0.75 -10.94
N ASN A 43 8.86 1.43 -11.52
CA ASN A 43 8.38 2.75 -11.11
C ASN A 43 6.89 2.88 -11.42
N GLY A 44 6.26 3.92 -10.87
CA GLY A 44 4.82 4.14 -11.02
C GLY A 44 4.39 4.29 -12.47
N GLN A 45 5.10 5.07 -13.26
CA GLN A 45 4.75 5.31 -14.66
C GLN A 45 4.80 4.01 -15.49
N LYS A 46 5.90 3.25 -15.40
CA LYS A 46 6.04 2.01 -16.17
C LYS A 46 4.96 1.00 -15.78
N PHE A 47 4.75 0.79 -14.48
CA PHE A 47 3.76 -0.16 -13.99
C PHE A 47 2.33 0.28 -14.35
N GLY A 48 2.01 1.56 -14.14
CA GLY A 48 0.68 2.10 -14.41
C GLY A 48 0.31 2.06 -15.90
N GLN A 49 1.21 2.51 -16.77
CA GLN A 49 0.96 2.44 -18.22
C GLN A 49 0.75 0.98 -18.67
N GLU A 50 1.64 0.07 -18.29
CA GLU A 50 1.54 -1.33 -18.68
C GLU A 50 0.24 -1.97 -18.19
N LEU A 51 -0.13 -1.75 -16.91
CA LEU A 51 -1.37 -2.30 -16.35
C LEU A 51 -2.62 -1.74 -17.05
N LEU A 52 -2.70 -0.43 -17.24
CA LEU A 52 -3.88 0.20 -17.83
C LEU A 52 -4.02 -0.06 -19.34
N GLU A 53 -2.92 -0.36 -20.05
CA GLU A 53 -2.94 -0.70 -21.47
C GLU A 53 -3.23 -2.19 -21.70
N THR A 54 -2.64 -3.07 -20.88
CA THR A 54 -2.65 -4.51 -21.12
C THR A 54 -3.61 -5.28 -20.21
N GLY A 55 -3.96 -4.75 -19.03
CA GLY A 55 -4.85 -5.36 -18.06
C GLY A 55 -6.30 -5.30 -18.53
N LYS A 56 -6.68 -6.25 -19.40
CA LYS A 56 -8.00 -6.34 -20.02
C LYS A 56 -8.79 -7.51 -19.48
N THR A 57 -10.09 -7.30 -19.28
CA THR A 57 -11.06 -8.34 -18.99
C THR A 57 -11.23 -9.29 -20.18
N SER A 58 -11.94 -10.38 -19.97
CA SER A 58 -12.36 -11.30 -21.06
C SER A 58 -13.24 -10.60 -22.09
N ALA A 59 -13.94 -9.53 -21.73
CA ALA A 59 -14.70 -8.67 -22.64
C ALA A 59 -13.82 -7.64 -23.40
N GLY A 60 -12.52 -7.55 -23.06
CA GLY A 60 -11.57 -6.62 -23.69
C GLY A 60 -11.54 -5.23 -23.07
N GLU A 61 -12.24 -4.99 -21.98
CA GLU A 61 -12.35 -3.72 -21.27
C GLU A 61 -11.17 -3.52 -20.32
N THR A 62 -10.75 -2.28 -20.14
CA THR A 62 -9.74 -1.89 -19.13
C THR A 62 -10.41 -1.39 -17.85
N LEU A 63 -9.65 -1.32 -16.75
CA LEU A 63 -10.18 -0.73 -15.51
C LEU A 63 -10.68 0.71 -15.67
N PRO A 64 -10.01 1.62 -16.42
CA PRO A 64 -10.56 2.95 -16.70
C PRO A 64 -11.86 2.95 -17.51
N ASP A 65 -12.07 1.98 -18.42
CA ASP A 65 -13.32 1.87 -19.18
C ASP A 65 -14.47 1.51 -18.23
N LEU A 66 -14.24 0.60 -17.30
CA LEU A 66 -15.23 0.14 -16.33
C LEU A 66 -15.48 1.12 -15.19
N LEU A 67 -14.48 1.93 -14.83
CA LEU A 67 -14.48 2.85 -13.70
C LEU A 67 -14.14 4.29 -14.13
N PRO A 68 -14.96 4.94 -14.96
CA PRO A 68 -14.67 6.27 -15.51
C PRO A 68 -14.58 7.38 -14.44
N GLY A 69 -15.16 7.16 -13.25
CA GLY A 69 -15.04 8.06 -12.10
C GLY A 69 -13.83 7.77 -11.19
N ALA A 70 -12.99 6.80 -11.55
CA ALA A 70 -11.83 6.45 -10.73
C ALA A 70 -10.56 7.21 -11.17
N ARG A 71 -9.87 7.81 -10.19
CA ARG A 71 -8.49 8.28 -10.33
C ARG A 71 -7.54 7.13 -10.06
N PHE A 72 -6.57 6.91 -10.95
CA PHE A 72 -5.53 5.92 -10.77
C PHE A 72 -4.22 6.60 -10.39
N ILE A 73 -3.62 6.21 -9.27
CA ILE A 73 -2.40 6.77 -8.72
C ILE A 73 -1.33 5.69 -8.61
N PHE A 74 -0.21 5.89 -9.27
CA PHE A 74 0.93 4.99 -9.27
C PHE A 74 2.16 5.72 -8.73
N PRO A 75 2.38 5.73 -7.41
CA PRO A 75 3.55 6.37 -6.84
C PRO A 75 4.81 5.58 -7.15
N THR A 76 5.95 6.26 -7.20
CA THR A 76 7.26 5.63 -7.37
C THR A 76 8.02 5.61 -6.04
N ALA A 77 8.46 4.42 -5.62
CA ALA A 77 9.26 4.24 -4.43
C ALA A 77 10.60 4.99 -4.50
N LYS A 78 11.15 5.39 -3.36
CA LYS A 78 12.48 6.00 -3.28
C LYS A 78 13.58 5.06 -3.81
N ARG A 79 14.63 5.65 -4.35
CA ARG A 79 15.85 4.90 -4.72
C ARG A 79 16.68 4.63 -3.47
N ARG A 80 16.72 3.36 -3.07
CA ARG A 80 17.47 2.87 -1.90
C ARG A 80 18.60 1.95 -2.33
N ARG A 81 19.65 1.81 -1.49
CA ARG A 81 20.67 0.80 -1.69
C ARG A 81 20.10 -0.58 -1.39
N SER A 82 20.18 -1.49 -2.36
CA SER A 82 19.66 -2.85 -2.21
C SER A 82 20.73 -3.80 -1.68
N SER A 83 20.47 -4.43 -0.54
CA SER A 83 21.35 -5.45 0.05
C SER A 83 21.45 -6.69 -0.83
N ALA A 84 20.32 -7.14 -1.41
CA ALA A 84 20.30 -8.31 -2.30
C ALA A 84 21.06 -8.09 -3.61
N PHE A 85 21.29 -6.85 -4.05
CA PHE A 85 21.93 -6.52 -5.33
C PHE A 85 23.25 -5.75 -5.16
N GLY A 86 24.08 -6.13 -4.17
CA GLY A 86 25.40 -5.57 -3.98
C GLY A 86 25.40 -4.05 -3.77
N ARG A 87 24.44 -3.52 -3.03
CA ARG A 87 24.26 -2.11 -2.71
C ARG A 87 23.98 -1.18 -3.93
N LYS A 88 23.54 -1.74 -5.05
CA LYS A 88 23.05 -0.94 -6.19
C LYS A 88 21.82 -0.13 -5.75
N LYS A 89 21.70 1.11 -6.23
CA LYS A 89 20.52 1.95 -5.97
C LYS A 89 19.39 1.52 -6.88
N LEU A 90 18.33 0.97 -6.30
CA LEU A 90 17.09 0.55 -6.98
C LEU A 90 15.89 1.31 -6.41
N THR A 91 14.85 1.48 -7.19
CA THR A 91 13.53 1.88 -6.70
C THR A 91 12.94 0.71 -5.92
N GLN A 92 12.70 0.90 -4.62
CA GLN A 92 12.16 -0.14 -3.74
C GLN A 92 11.49 0.49 -2.51
N TRP A 93 10.40 -0.11 -2.07
CA TRP A 93 9.65 0.36 -0.91
C TRP A 93 10.45 0.14 0.37
N PHE A 94 11.10 -1.01 0.48
CA PHE A 94 11.98 -1.36 1.58
C PHE A 94 13.12 -2.26 1.09
N ASP A 95 14.21 -2.35 1.84
CA ASP A 95 15.34 -3.21 1.48
C ASP A 95 15.05 -4.67 1.83
N ILE A 96 15.48 -5.60 1.01
CA ILE A 96 15.41 -7.03 1.26
C ILE A 96 16.83 -7.60 1.13
N ALA A 97 17.34 -8.20 2.20
CA ALA A 97 18.70 -8.71 2.21
C ALA A 97 18.88 -9.96 1.35
N ARG A 98 17.82 -10.80 1.25
CA ARG A 98 17.84 -12.02 0.43
C ARG A 98 16.45 -12.25 -0.19
N LEU A 99 16.34 -12.23 -1.52
CA LEU A 99 15.04 -12.33 -2.21
C LEU A 99 14.31 -13.68 -2.02
N PRO A 100 15.00 -14.85 -2.04
CA PRO A 100 14.34 -16.13 -1.78
C PRO A 100 13.91 -16.35 -0.32
N ASP A 101 14.52 -15.60 0.61
CA ASP A 101 14.27 -15.68 2.03
C ASP A 101 14.15 -14.25 2.61
N PRO A 102 12.96 -13.64 2.53
CA PRO A 102 12.74 -12.28 3.04
C PRO A 102 12.91 -12.14 4.56
N SER A 103 12.86 -13.25 5.31
CA SER A 103 13.05 -13.24 6.76
C SER A 103 14.52 -13.06 7.16
N TYR A 104 15.46 -13.38 6.26
CA TYR A 104 16.88 -13.19 6.50
C TYR A 104 17.22 -11.70 6.64
N ARG A 105 17.74 -11.33 7.79
CA ARG A 105 18.07 -9.95 8.17
C ARG A 105 16.88 -9.00 7.98
N LYS A 106 15.73 -9.41 8.50
CA LYS A 106 14.46 -8.65 8.39
C LYS A 106 14.56 -7.20 8.90
N GLU A 107 15.48 -6.94 9.84
CA GLU A 107 15.76 -5.59 10.37
C GLU A 107 16.15 -4.58 9.27
N THR A 108 16.70 -5.04 8.14
CA THR A 108 17.05 -4.16 7.03
C THR A 108 15.83 -3.56 6.33
N GLN A 109 14.66 -4.13 6.54
CA GLN A 109 13.39 -3.69 5.95
C GLN A 109 12.79 -2.49 6.68
N LEU A 110 13.01 -2.38 8.00
CA LEU A 110 12.27 -1.51 8.92
C LEU A 110 12.28 -0.05 8.48
N GLN A 111 13.46 0.52 8.26
CA GLN A 111 13.56 1.93 7.84
C GLN A 111 12.78 2.20 6.55
N GLY A 112 12.91 1.32 5.57
CA GLY A 112 12.22 1.48 4.28
C GLY A 112 10.71 1.34 4.42
N LEU A 113 10.24 0.39 5.24
CA LEU A 113 8.83 0.20 5.54
C LEU A 113 8.23 1.45 6.19
N ALA A 114 8.87 1.97 7.26
CA ALA A 114 8.41 3.16 7.97
C ALA A 114 8.32 4.38 7.04
N GLU A 115 9.41 4.71 6.33
CA GLU A 115 9.44 5.86 5.41
C GLU A 115 8.41 5.73 4.29
N SER A 116 8.23 4.53 3.71
CA SER A 116 7.25 4.31 2.64
C SER A 116 5.81 4.33 3.15
N ALA A 117 5.57 3.84 4.38
CA ALA A 117 4.26 3.93 5.01
C ALA A 117 3.80 5.38 5.20
N VAL A 118 4.70 6.25 5.66
CA VAL A 118 4.41 7.70 5.80
C VAL A 118 3.98 8.30 4.46
N GLU A 119 4.71 8.01 3.37
CA GLU A 119 4.39 8.54 2.04
C GLU A 119 3.05 8.03 1.51
N ILE A 120 2.77 6.73 1.64
CA ILE A 120 1.51 6.14 1.18
C ILE A 120 0.34 6.65 2.01
N ARG A 121 0.49 6.75 3.33
CA ARG A 121 -0.55 7.33 4.21
C ARG A 121 -0.83 8.79 3.88
N LYS A 122 0.19 9.57 3.49
CA LYS A 122 0.00 10.95 3.02
C LYS A 122 -0.84 10.99 1.74
N LEU A 123 -0.61 10.09 0.78
CA LEU A 123 -1.44 9.98 -0.43
C LEU A 123 -2.89 9.63 -0.08
N LEU A 124 -3.11 8.65 0.80
CA LEU A 124 -4.45 8.28 1.26
C LEU A 124 -5.18 9.46 1.90
N ARG A 125 -4.53 10.19 2.81
CA ARG A 125 -5.11 11.40 3.42
C ARG A 125 -5.43 12.47 2.38
N GLN A 126 -4.55 12.69 1.41
CA GLN A 126 -4.77 13.67 0.36
C GLN A 126 -6.04 13.35 -0.45
N GLU A 127 -6.28 12.09 -0.78
CA GLU A 127 -7.49 11.67 -1.49
C GLU A 127 -8.75 11.81 -0.61
N ILE A 128 -8.65 11.52 0.68
CA ILE A 128 -9.78 11.63 1.61
C ILE A 128 -10.08 13.08 1.95
N GLU A 129 -9.09 13.83 2.44
CA GLU A 129 -9.29 15.14 3.05
C GLU A 129 -9.33 16.28 2.02
N VAL A 130 -8.56 16.17 0.92
CA VAL A 130 -8.46 17.24 -0.09
C VAL A 130 -9.34 16.94 -1.29
N ALA A 131 -9.29 15.71 -1.83
CA ALA A 131 -10.12 15.33 -2.97
C ALA A 131 -11.56 14.95 -2.55
N GLY A 132 -11.82 14.72 -1.25
CA GLY A 132 -13.15 14.43 -0.71
C GLY A 132 -13.65 13.01 -1.03
N VAL A 133 -12.76 12.09 -1.36
CA VAL A 133 -13.13 10.70 -1.68
C VAL A 133 -13.37 9.92 -0.39
N PRO A 134 -14.55 9.32 -0.18
CA PRO A 134 -14.81 8.51 1.00
C PRO A 134 -13.81 7.35 1.13
N PRO A 135 -13.35 6.98 2.34
CA PRO A 135 -12.44 5.84 2.53
C PRO A 135 -12.92 4.54 1.91
N THR A 136 -14.24 4.30 1.87
CA THR A 136 -14.87 3.15 1.23
C THR A 136 -14.70 3.13 -0.30
N ASN A 137 -14.36 4.28 -0.88
CA ASN A 137 -14.15 4.45 -2.31
C ASN A 137 -12.66 4.54 -2.67
N ILE A 138 -11.78 4.01 -1.80
CA ILE A 138 -10.34 3.97 -2.04
C ILE A 138 -9.86 2.52 -2.01
N ILE A 139 -9.15 2.12 -3.05
CA ILE A 139 -8.43 0.84 -3.10
C ILE A 139 -6.93 1.11 -3.03
N LEU A 140 -6.26 0.42 -2.12
CA LEU A 140 -4.80 0.35 -2.05
C LEU A 140 -4.36 -1.06 -2.42
N GLY A 141 -3.47 -1.18 -3.39
CA GLY A 141 -2.97 -2.46 -3.84
C GLY A 141 -1.56 -2.35 -4.43
N GLY A 142 -1.08 -3.42 -5.04
CA GLY A 142 0.22 -3.41 -5.70
C GLY A 142 0.70 -4.77 -6.15
N LEU A 143 1.80 -4.79 -6.89
CA LEU A 143 2.44 -5.99 -7.41
C LEU A 143 3.70 -6.33 -6.60
N SER A 144 3.88 -7.60 -6.22
CA SER A 144 5.11 -8.12 -5.60
C SER A 144 5.48 -7.33 -4.33
N GLN A 145 6.61 -6.61 -4.30
CA GLN A 145 7.00 -5.77 -3.17
C GLN A 145 5.96 -4.68 -2.87
N GLY A 146 5.28 -4.16 -3.90
CA GLY A 146 4.17 -3.22 -3.74
C GLY A 146 2.98 -3.83 -3.01
N CYS A 147 2.65 -5.09 -3.28
CA CYS A 147 1.61 -5.84 -2.55
C CYS A 147 1.99 -5.95 -1.06
N ALA A 148 3.21 -6.40 -0.74
CA ALA A 148 3.67 -6.51 0.64
C ALA A 148 3.63 -5.15 1.37
N MET A 149 3.98 -4.06 0.68
CA MET A 149 3.91 -2.70 1.25
C MET A 149 2.46 -2.26 1.49
N SER A 150 1.54 -2.58 0.57
CA SER A 150 0.11 -2.26 0.74
C SER A 150 -0.50 -2.99 1.95
N LEU A 151 -0.17 -4.28 2.14
CA LEU A 151 -0.60 -5.04 3.31
C LEU A 151 -0.01 -4.48 4.61
N SER A 152 1.27 -4.08 4.59
CA SER A 152 1.93 -3.45 5.74
C SER A 152 1.27 -2.12 6.13
N VAL A 153 0.89 -1.30 5.16
CA VAL A 153 0.14 -0.06 5.41
C VAL A 153 -1.24 -0.37 5.97
N LEU A 154 -1.98 -1.32 5.37
CA LEU A 154 -3.32 -1.68 5.79
C LEU A 154 -3.35 -2.15 7.26
N LEU A 155 -2.39 -2.99 7.68
CA LEU A 155 -2.26 -3.44 9.06
C LEU A 155 -2.03 -2.28 10.06
N ALA A 156 -1.44 -1.17 9.61
CA ALA A 156 -1.18 0.01 10.43
C ALA A 156 -2.31 1.06 10.40
N LEU A 157 -3.37 0.83 9.59
CA LEU A 157 -4.51 1.73 9.48
C LEU A 157 -5.55 1.43 10.56
N ASN A 158 -6.09 2.50 11.14
CA ASN A 158 -7.36 2.48 11.86
C ASN A 158 -8.44 3.18 11.02
N THR A 159 -9.68 3.01 11.39
CA THR A 159 -10.81 3.66 10.70
C THR A 159 -10.83 5.18 10.88
N HIS A 160 -10.12 5.72 11.89
CA HIS A 160 -9.94 7.16 12.09
C HIS A 160 -8.63 7.61 11.43
N LEU A 161 -8.65 7.88 10.13
CA LEU A 161 -7.51 8.48 9.40
C LEU A 161 -7.26 9.96 9.75
N ALA A 162 -8.12 10.56 10.59
CA ALA A 162 -8.22 12.00 10.74
C ALA A 162 -7.28 12.63 11.77
N ASP A 163 -6.48 11.88 12.54
CA ASP A 163 -5.65 12.53 13.55
C ASP A 163 -4.26 11.91 13.69
N THR A 164 -3.23 12.67 13.31
CA THR A 164 -1.90 12.61 13.93
C THR A 164 -1.04 13.79 13.50
N SER A 165 -0.75 14.66 14.45
CA SER A 165 0.38 15.60 14.43
C SER A 165 1.70 14.85 14.50
N GLU A 166 2.66 15.23 13.66
CA GLU A 166 4.03 14.69 13.67
C GLU A 166 4.78 15.20 14.92
N HIS A 167 5.33 14.31 15.75
CA HIS A 167 6.50 14.61 16.60
C HIS A 167 7.20 13.34 17.14
N GLY A 168 8.47 13.26 16.88
CA GLY A 168 9.61 12.94 17.79
C GLY A 168 9.79 11.53 18.35
N SER A 169 10.91 10.93 17.92
CA SER A 169 11.63 9.75 18.41
C SER A 169 11.63 9.51 19.93
N ASN A 170 11.51 8.24 20.34
CA ASN A 170 12.20 7.73 21.52
C ASN A 170 12.61 6.25 21.40
N ASP A 171 13.86 5.98 21.80
CA ASP A 171 14.49 4.65 21.81
C ASP A 171 14.00 3.83 23.01
N GLY A 172 13.69 2.54 22.74
CA GLY A 172 13.47 1.54 23.78
C GLY A 172 13.14 0.19 23.15
N MET A 173 14.19 -0.63 22.88
CA MET A 173 13.99 -2.03 22.49
C MET A 173 13.90 -2.87 23.76
N ASP A 174 12.75 -3.51 23.97
CA ASP A 174 12.64 -4.69 24.83
C ASP A 174 12.19 -5.90 23.99
N ASP A 175 12.91 -7.01 24.20
CA ASP A 175 12.87 -8.25 23.41
C ASP A 175 11.76 -9.18 23.97
N ASP A 176 10.48 -8.85 23.69
CA ASP A 176 9.36 -9.71 24.08
C ASP A 176 8.53 -10.12 22.85
N ASN A 177 8.23 -11.42 22.81
CA ASN A 177 7.42 -12.05 21.76
C ASN A 177 6.01 -11.44 21.72
N PRO A 178 5.63 -10.63 20.73
CA PRO A 178 4.36 -9.89 20.72
C PRO A 178 3.11 -10.78 20.53
N PHE A 179 3.31 -12.10 20.34
CA PHE A 179 2.21 -13.04 20.15
C PHE A 179 1.84 -13.82 21.43
N ALA A 180 2.45 -13.52 22.57
CA ALA A 180 2.28 -14.30 23.82
C ALA A 180 1.58 -13.56 24.96
N ALA A 181 1.11 -12.31 24.79
CA ALA A 181 0.50 -11.54 25.88
C ALA A 181 -1.03 -11.67 25.88
N SER A 182 -1.60 -12.12 27.00
CA SER A 182 -2.97 -11.80 27.42
C SER A 182 -2.95 -10.40 28.06
N ASP A 183 -4.05 -9.61 27.90
CA ASP A 183 -4.24 -8.40 28.69
C ASP A 183 -4.23 -8.68 30.21
N GLU A 184 -4.06 -7.65 31.04
CA GLU A 184 -3.96 -7.79 32.51
C GLU A 184 -5.20 -8.45 33.12
N ASP A 185 -6.33 -8.52 32.40
CA ASP A 185 -7.59 -9.13 32.81
C ASP A 185 -7.81 -10.57 32.30
N GLY A 186 -6.85 -11.15 31.55
CA GLY A 186 -6.93 -12.53 31.05
C GLY A 186 -7.95 -12.77 29.95
N GLN A 187 -8.50 -11.71 29.34
CA GLN A 187 -9.33 -11.79 28.14
C GLN A 187 -8.43 -11.91 26.88
N PRO A 188 -8.82 -12.72 25.90
CA PRO A 188 -8.07 -12.77 24.63
C PRO A 188 -8.23 -11.44 23.90
N GLU A 189 -7.12 -10.70 23.76
CA GLU A 189 -7.09 -9.46 22.98
C GLU A 189 -7.50 -9.73 21.52
N ASP A 190 -8.28 -8.79 20.91
CA ASP A 190 -8.68 -8.89 19.52
C ASP A 190 -7.45 -9.04 18.60
N PRO A 191 -7.36 -10.11 17.79
CA PRO A 191 -6.25 -10.33 16.87
C PRO A 191 -5.96 -9.15 15.92
N ALA A 192 -7.00 -8.43 15.51
CA ALA A 192 -6.85 -7.26 14.64
C ALA A 192 -6.21 -6.08 15.38
N LEU A 193 -6.55 -5.88 16.66
CA LEU A 193 -5.96 -4.83 17.48
C LEU A 193 -4.48 -5.13 17.78
N ARG A 194 -4.14 -6.38 18.08
CA ARG A 194 -2.75 -6.81 18.26
C ARG A 194 -1.93 -6.58 16.99
N ALA A 195 -2.45 -6.97 15.83
CA ALA A 195 -1.79 -6.77 14.55
C ALA A 195 -1.58 -5.27 14.24
N LEU A 196 -2.58 -4.44 14.55
CA LEU A 196 -2.50 -2.98 14.40
C LEU A 196 -1.39 -2.37 15.28
N ASN A 197 -1.38 -2.70 16.57
CA ASN A 197 -0.40 -2.18 17.52
C ASN A 197 1.01 -2.63 17.13
N PHE A 198 1.21 -3.92 16.91
CA PHE A 198 2.49 -4.47 16.44
C PHE A 198 2.99 -3.79 15.16
N GLN A 199 2.10 -3.59 14.17
CA GLN A 199 2.50 -2.97 12.91
C GLN A 199 2.82 -1.49 13.05
N ARG A 200 2.12 -0.77 13.94
CA ARG A 200 2.41 0.63 14.24
C ARG A 200 3.75 0.79 14.93
N ASP A 201 4.03 -0.02 15.93
CA ASP A 201 5.31 -0.04 16.62
C ASP A 201 6.45 -0.33 15.61
N LEU A 202 6.26 -1.33 14.76
CA LEU A 202 7.22 -1.68 13.71
C LEU A 202 7.49 -0.54 12.73
N LEU A 203 6.47 0.27 12.41
CA LEU A 203 6.56 1.40 11.49
C LEU A 203 6.87 2.72 12.17
N CYS A 204 7.05 2.74 13.49
CA CYS A 204 7.22 3.95 14.31
C CYS A 204 6.08 4.97 14.07
N ILE A 205 4.83 4.48 14.05
CA ILE A 205 3.63 5.30 13.87
C ILE A 205 3.01 5.52 15.24
N ASP A 206 2.97 6.76 15.70
CA ASP A 206 2.41 7.11 17.00
C ASP A 206 0.93 6.70 17.10
N THR A 207 0.57 6.13 18.25
CA THR A 207 -0.83 5.91 18.63
C THR A 207 -1.35 7.22 19.23
N PRO A 208 -2.52 7.75 18.82
CA PRO A 208 -3.09 8.94 19.44
C PRO A 208 -3.27 8.71 20.94
N GLN A 209 -2.70 9.59 21.78
CA GLN A 209 -2.68 9.43 23.24
C GLN A 209 -4.07 9.54 23.91
N ASP A 210 -5.07 10.05 23.19
CA ASP A 210 -6.43 10.28 23.71
C ASP A 210 -7.45 9.19 23.33
N THR A 211 -7.02 8.13 22.64
CA THR A 211 -7.94 7.04 22.24
C THR A 211 -7.95 5.95 23.32
N THR A 212 -9.08 5.79 24.01
CA THR A 212 -9.32 4.61 24.85
C THR A 212 -9.31 3.35 23.99
N THR A 213 -8.90 2.20 24.53
CA THR A 213 -8.83 0.91 23.82
C THR A 213 -10.15 0.57 23.10
N GLU A 214 -11.30 1.00 23.62
CA GLU A 214 -12.63 0.83 23.02
C GLU A 214 -12.87 1.66 21.75
N GLN A 215 -12.05 2.68 21.50
CA GLN A 215 -12.16 3.58 20.33
C GLN A 215 -11.14 3.25 19.22
N GLN A 216 -10.25 2.27 19.42
CA GLN A 216 -9.31 1.84 18.40
C GLN A 216 -10.00 0.87 17.43
N GLN A 217 -10.72 1.43 16.45
CA GLN A 217 -11.32 0.64 15.37
C GLN A 217 -10.26 0.28 14.35
N THR A 218 -10.00 -1.01 14.17
CA THR A 218 -9.08 -1.53 13.16
C THR A 218 -9.70 -1.49 11.76
N ALA A 219 -8.87 -1.52 10.71
CA ALA A 219 -9.34 -1.63 9.34
C ALA A 219 -9.67 -3.09 8.94
N SER A 220 -9.87 -4.01 9.89
CA SER A 220 -10.06 -5.45 9.64
C SER A 220 -11.32 -5.79 8.82
N SER A 221 -12.30 -4.89 8.79
CA SER A 221 -13.47 -5.02 7.91
C SER A 221 -13.17 -4.79 6.42
N THR A 222 -11.98 -4.27 6.08
CA THR A 222 -11.56 -4.06 4.68
C THR A 222 -11.35 -5.41 3.99
N PRO A 223 -12.05 -5.70 2.89
CA PRO A 223 -11.85 -6.93 2.14
C PRO A 223 -10.50 -6.90 1.42
N ILE A 224 -9.87 -8.07 1.31
CA ILE A 224 -8.56 -8.23 0.64
C ILE A 224 -8.69 -9.26 -0.46
N PHE A 225 -8.18 -8.94 -1.65
CA PHE A 225 -7.93 -9.86 -2.74
C PHE A 225 -6.42 -10.07 -2.90
N LEU A 226 -5.99 -11.34 -2.97
CA LEU A 226 -4.61 -11.72 -3.24
C LEU A 226 -4.57 -12.76 -4.35
N GLY A 227 -3.87 -12.46 -5.44
CA GLY A 227 -3.58 -13.37 -6.53
C GLY A 227 -2.11 -13.76 -6.58
N HIS A 228 -1.79 -14.99 -7.01
CA HIS A 228 -0.42 -15.46 -7.24
C HIS A 228 -0.36 -16.52 -8.33
N GLY A 229 0.74 -16.56 -9.08
CA GLY A 229 1.00 -17.61 -10.07
C GLY A 229 1.69 -18.82 -9.45
N ASP A 230 1.24 -20.04 -9.78
CA ASP A 230 1.86 -21.28 -9.28
C ASP A 230 3.22 -21.59 -9.95
N ALA A 231 3.50 -20.99 -11.10
CA ALA A 231 4.75 -21.09 -11.82
C ALA A 231 5.69 -19.89 -11.59
N ASP A 232 5.49 -19.12 -10.51
CA ASP A 232 6.34 -17.99 -10.17
C ASP A 232 7.72 -18.44 -9.67
N GLU A 233 8.72 -18.32 -10.54
CA GLU A 233 10.11 -18.67 -10.22
C GLU A 233 10.84 -17.61 -9.38
N LYS A 234 10.32 -16.36 -9.30
CA LYS A 234 10.95 -15.27 -8.55
C LYS A 234 10.50 -15.25 -7.10
N LYS A 235 9.24 -15.58 -6.86
CA LYS A 235 8.59 -15.60 -5.55
C LYS A 235 7.72 -16.83 -5.43
N PRO A 236 8.12 -17.86 -4.66
CA PRO A 236 7.27 -19.02 -4.44
C PRO A 236 5.87 -18.62 -3.95
N TYR A 237 4.83 -19.19 -4.52
CA TYR A 237 3.43 -18.87 -4.17
C TYR A 237 3.13 -19.12 -2.68
N ALA A 238 3.89 -19.99 -2.02
CA ALA A 238 3.80 -20.20 -0.58
C ALA A 238 3.96 -18.90 0.23
N LEU A 239 4.75 -17.93 -0.25
CA LEU A 239 4.86 -16.61 0.39
C LEU A 239 3.54 -15.82 0.31
N GLY A 240 2.80 -15.96 -0.79
CA GLY A 240 1.47 -15.36 -0.94
C GLY A 240 0.44 -16.05 -0.03
N GLU A 241 0.50 -17.39 0.07
CA GLU A 241 -0.35 -18.14 1.01
C GLU A 241 -0.06 -17.77 2.47
N ASP A 242 1.21 -17.59 2.82
CA ASP A 242 1.61 -17.14 4.15
C ASP A 242 1.09 -15.73 4.45
N ALA A 243 1.16 -14.83 3.48
CA ALA A 243 0.58 -13.49 3.60
C ALA A 243 -0.94 -13.56 3.80
N ALA A 244 -1.66 -14.35 2.99
CA ALA A 244 -3.10 -14.55 3.14
C ALA A 244 -3.47 -15.14 4.51
N ARG A 245 -2.69 -16.11 4.99
CA ARG A 245 -2.88 -16.73 6.30
C ARG A 245 -2.65 -15.73 7.44
N THR A 246 -1.60 -14.92 7.34
CA THR A 246 -1.27 -13.86 8.31
C THR A 246 -2.39 -12.83 8.38
N MET A 247 -2.87 -12.35 7.24
CA MET A 247 -3.97 -11.37 7.20
C MET A 247 -5.27 -11.95 7.77
N ARG A 248 -5.59 -13.22 7.50
CA ARG A 248 -6.75 -13.90 8.12
C ARG A 248 -6.58 -14.04 9.63
N ALA A 249 -5.37 -14.38 10.10
CA ALA A 249 -5.06 -14.45 11.54
C ALA A 249 -5.18 -13.08 12.23
N ALA A 250 -4.96 -11.99 11.49
CA ALA A 250 -5.20 -10.62 11.92
C ALA A 250 -6.67 -10.16 11.74
N GLY A 251 -7.60 -11.07 11.47
CA GLY A 251 -9.04 -10.78 11.42
C GLY A 251 -9.57 -10.28 10.08
N TYR A 252 -8.75 -10.19 9.03
CA TYR A 252 -9.19 -9.72 7.71
C TYR A 252 -9.90 -10.81 6.89
N ASN A 253 -10.87 -10.39 6.08
CA ASN A 253 -11.49 -11.26 5.08
C ASN A 253 -10.63 -11.27 3.80
N VAL A 254 -9.97 -12.41 3.53
CA VAL A 254 -9.03 -12.56 2.42
C VAL A 254 -9.56 -13.55 1.40
N GLU A 255 -9.80 -13.06 0.18
CA GLU A 255 -9.99 -13.88 -1.01
C GLU A 255 -8.60 -14.18 -1.62
N TRP A 256 -8.25 -15.47 -1.68
CA TRP A 256 -6.98 -15.95 -2.22
C TRP A 256 -7.20 -16.73 -3.49
N LYS A 257 -6.51 -16.36 -4.56
CA LYS A 257 -6.55 -17.07 -5.85
C LYS A 257 -5.16 -17.47 -6.33
N LEU A 258 -5.02 -18.72 -6.76
CA LEU A 258 -3.82 -19.27 -7.38
C LEU A 258 -4.08 -19.47 -8.87
N TYR A 259 -3.21 -18.89 -9.71
CA TYR A 259 -3.37 -18.93 -11.17
C TYR A 259 -2.42 -19.94 -11.80
N PRO A 260 -2.94 -21.02 -12.38
CA PRO A 260 -2.13 -22.07 -12.99
C PRO A 260 -1.29 -21.56 -14.16
N GLY A 261 0.00 -21.96 -14.17
CA GLY A 261 0.97 -21.62 -15.22
C GLY A 261 1.41 -20.16 -15.25
N LEU A 262 0.94 -19.34 -14.32
CA LEU A 262 1.33 -17.93 -14.24
C LEU A 262 2.69 -17.79 -13.55
N GLY A 263 3.59 -17.00 -14.17
CA GLY A 263 4.85 -16.57 -13.58
C GLY A 263 4.68 -15.34 -12.67
N HIS A 264 5.76 -14.56 -12.52
CA HIS A 264 5.78 -13.36 -11.65
C HIS A 264 5.13 -12.15 -12.34
N TRP A 265 3.83 -12.22 -12.59
CA TRP A 265 3.02 -11.14 -13.18
C TRP A 265 1.54 -11.35 -12.84
N TYR A 266 0.64 -10.48 -13.33
CA TYR A 266 -0.81 -10.68 -13.25
C TYR A 266 -1.33 -11.46 -14.46
N LYS A 267 -2.39 -12.24 -14.26
CA LYS A 267 -3.02 -13.08 -15.29
C LYS A 267 -4.04 -12.29 -16.12
N ILE A 268 -3.87 -12.29 -17.43
CA ILE A 268 -4.81 -11.67 -18.36
C ILE A 268 -5.51 -12.80 -19.16
N PRO A 269 -6.83 -12.81 -19.25
CA PRO A 269 -7.77 -11.91 -18.61
C PRO A 269 -8.18 -12.33 -17.18
N ASP A 270 -7.93 -13.55 -16.78
CA ASP A 270 -8.54 -14.24 -15.64
C ASP A 270 -8.44 -13.43 -14.31
N GLU A 271 -7.23 -12.95 -13.97
CA GLU A 271 -7.06 -12.17 -12.72
C GLU A 271 -7.67 -10.77 -12.83
N ILE A 272 -7.72 -10.20 -14.03
CA ILE A 272 -8.38 -8.90 -14.24
C ILE A 272 -9.90 -9.05 -14.06
N ASP A 273 -10.51 -10.12 -14.58
CA ASP A 273 -11.92 -10.44 -14.36
C ASP A 273 -12.22 -10.63 -12.86
N ASP A 274 -11.34 -11.37 -12.16
CA ASP A 274 -11.45 -11.61 -10.71
C ASP A 274 -11.32 -10.30 -9.90
N ILE A 275 -10.42 -9.41 -10.27
CA ILE A 275 -10.27 -8.08 -9.66
C ILE A 275 -11.54 -7.24 -9.88
N VAL A 276 -12.08 -7.24 -11.09
CA VAL A 276 -13.32 -6.54 -11.42
C VAL A 276 -14.50 -7.11 -10.60
N GLU A 277 -14.61 -8.43 -10.50
CA GLU A 277 -15.63 -9.08 -9.69
C GLU A 277 -15.49 -8.73 -8.19
N PHE A 278 -14.26 -8.76 -7.68
CA PHE A 278 -13.96 -8.37 -6.30
C PHE A 278 -14.34 -6.91 -6.02
N ILE A 279 -13.97 -5.98 -6.89
CA ILE A 279 -14.33 -4.57 -6.74
C ILE A 279 -15.84 -4.39 -6.73
N ARG A 280 -16.58 -5.07 -7.63
CA ARG A 280 -18.03 -5.01 -7.69
C ARG A 280 -18.69 -5.62 -6.45
N ASN A 281 -18.28 -6.83 -6.06
CA ASN A 281 -19.01 -7.63 -5.06
C ASN A 281 -18.55 -7.37 -3.63
N ARG A 282 -17.29 -6.93 -3.42
CA ARG A 282 -16.70 -6.72 -2.09
C ARG A 282 -16.52 -5.25 -1.74
N ALA A 283 -16.08 -4.43 -2.69
CA ALA A 283 -16.01 -2.99 -2.48
C ALA A 283 -17.35 -2.29 -2.78
N GLY A 284 -18.28 -2.96 -3.47
CA GLY A 284 -19.62 -2.45 -3.77
C GLY A 284 -19.63 -1.32 -4.80
N TRP A 285 -18.61 -1.23 -5.66
CA TRP A 285 -18.50 -0.17 -6.65
C TRP A 285 -19.35 -0.48 -7.88
N GLU A 286 -20.15 0.50 -8.29
CA GLU A 286 -20.86 0.44 -9.56
C GLU A 286 -19.89 0.61 -10.72
N MET A 287 -20.06 -0.24 -11.75
CA MET A 287 -19.22 -0.21 -12.95
C MET A 287 -20.09 0.09 -14.17
N THR A 288 -19.50 0.81 -15.11
CA THR A 288 -20.12 1.03 -16.42
C THR A 288 -20.12 -0.29 -17.18
N THR A 289 -21.30 -0.70 -17.67
CA THR A 289 -21.41 -1.77 -18.68
C THR A 289 -21.39 -1.12 -20.04
N LEU A 290 -20.40 -1.45 -20.86
CA LEU A 290 -20.32 -0.99 -22.25
C LEU A 290 -21.27 -1.81 -23.15
#